data_dcb2705c7f48566cf6caa013a44b29f4
#
_entry.id   dcb2705c7f48566cf6caa013a44b29f4
#
_cell.length_a   1.000
_cell.length_b   1.000
_cell.length_c   1.000
_cell.angle_alpha   90.00
_cell.angle_beta   90.00
_cell.angle_gamma   90.00
#
_symmetry.space_group_name_H-M   'P 1'
#
loop_
_entity.id
_entity.type
_entity.pdbx_description
1 polymer ?
#
loop_
_entity_poly.entity_id
_entity_poly.type
_entity_poly.pdbx_seq_one_letter_code
_entity_poly.pdbx_strand_id
1 'polypeptide(L)'
;MERRASRPSSRRLPALHRQREHNLSNAARPIRHHAVIAALLFLLAATSPAQDWIRTGTGLGVERVRLAASDFKSSTPDPNNVNLLKTFNDTLWNDLDNAGIFDLVSKSFYPLQEPGQPSEVNFPAWNSPPPNTSMLAFGNLGAAAGRVTLQGWLYDVKNEKSPQVLGKQYADNATPDAVRVIAHKFADEIIFRLGGGVAGIAETKIYFVSERSGHKEIWMMDYDGANQQQVTHLGSISLSPRISPDGSRLAFSSINKGGWEIMMYSFDLNRMVSFPRFGGMNLSPSWSPDGKIAFSSSRSGYPNIFVVDASGGNPRRLTNDQGPDVAPTWNRKTGSQIAFVSGRTGLPQIYTMEADGTNLQRVTDQGYAVSPNWSPNGQFLTFSWERKYGPGEPGSNDLYLMDVASKQWVQLTHDAGRNDFPCWSPDGRHIVFQSHRSGSDQIWSMLADGTNVKQLTVKGANTQPNWSWK
;
A
#
# COMPACT_ATOMS: atom_id res chain seq x y z
N MET A 1 27.41 -24.80 -64.79
CA MET A 1 27.48 -26.26 -64.87
C MET A 1 26.49 -26.76 -63.87
N GLU A 2 25.26 -26.98 -64.27
CA GLU A 2 24.65 -28.23 -64.84
C GLU A 2 24.76 -29.35 -63.76
N ARG A 3 23.76 -30.07 -63.36
CA ARG A 3 22.38 -30.39 -63.83
C ARG A 3 21.68 -31.22 -62.72
N ARG A 4 20.40 -31.03 -62.57
CA ARG A 4 19.25 -31.93 -62.76
C ARG A 4 19.16 -33.15 -61.83
N ALA A 5 18.15 -33.27 -61.03
CA ALA A 5 16.74 -33.63 -61.21
C ALA A 5 16.51 -35.15 -61.34
N SER A 6 15.59 -35.68 -60.49
CA SER A 6 14.42 -36.44 -61.00
C SER A 6 13.62 -37.09 -59.85
N ARG A 7 12.32 -36.83 -59.86
CA ARG A 7 11.21 -37.73 -59.45
C ARG A 7 11.00 -38.76 -60.55
N PRO A 8 10.14 -39.84 -60.52
CA PRO A 8 8.83 -39.93 -59.88
C PRO A 8 8.31 -41.35 -59.48
N SER A 9 7.01 -41.37 -59.13
CA SER A 9 5.87 -42.28 -59.38
C SER A 9 5.55 -43.33 -58.32
N SER A 10 4.38 -43.26 -57.69
CA SER A 10 3.00 -43.66 -58.06
C SER A 10 2.70 -45.17 -58.13
N ARG A 11 1.68 -45.64 -57.35
CA ARG A 11 0.61 -46.57 -57.67
C ARG A 11 -0.13 -47.03 -56.41
N ARG A 12 -1.37 -46.60 -56.28
CA ARG A 12 -2.70 -47.09 -56.63
C ARG A 12 -3.20 -48.33 -55.89
N LEU A 13 -4.35 -48.11 -55.31
CA LEU A 13 -5.41 -48.95 -54.73
C LEU A 13 -5.77 -50.21 -55.53
N PRO A 14 -6.53 -51.20 -54.96
CA PRO A 14 -7.96 -51.13 -55.14
C PRO A 14 -8.85 -51.60 -53.98
N ALA A 15 -10.13 -51.24 -54.15
CA ALA A 15 -11.29 -51.52 -53.34
C ALA A 15 -11.97 -52.88 -53.66
N LEU A 16 -12.92 -53.26 -52.85
CA LEU A 16 -14.19 -53.95 -53.08
C LEU A 16 -14.48 -54.97 -51.92
N HIS A 17 -15.61 -55.21 -51.38
CA HIS A 17 -17.01 -55.17 -51.63
C HIS A 17 -17.79 -55.72 -50.40
N ARG A 18 -18.96 -55.09 -50.09
CA ARG A 18 -20.28 -55.62 -49.70
C ARG A 18 -20.40 -56.81 -48.69
N GLN A 19 -21.23 -56.72 -47.66
CA GLN A 19 -22.70 -56.84 -47.65
C GLN A 19 -23.23 -56.76 -46.19
N ARG A 20 -24.30 -55.99 -45.99
CA ARG A 20 -25.62 -56.23 -45.37
C ARG A 20 -25.75 -57.37 -44.35
N GLU A 21 -26.30 -57.09 -43.15
CA GLU A 21 -27.73 -57.15 -42.87
C GLU A 21 -28.07 -56.82 -41.39
N HIS A 22 -29.21 -56.19 -41.25
CA HIS A 22 -30.11 -55.98 -40.14
C HIS A 22 -29.85 -56.68 -38.79
N ASN A 23 -29.94 -55.92 -37.69
CA ASN A 23 -31.03 -56.12 -36.72
C ASN A 23 -31.19 -54.94 -35.75
N LEU A 24 -32.45 -54.52 -35.61
CA LEU A 24 -32.97 -53.54 -34.64
C LEU A 24 -33.04 -54.20 -33.26
N SER A 25 -32.53 -53.55 -32.22
CA SER A 25 -33.18 -53.62 -30.92
C SER A 25 -32.69 -52.50 -30.00
N ASN A 26 -33.63 -51.81 -29.41
CA ASN A 26 -33.63 -50.85 -28.33
C ASN A 26 -32.45 -50.91 -27.37
N ALA A 27 -31.79 -49.77 -27.15
CA ALA A 27 -31.19 -49.47 -25.88
C ALA A 27 -31.22 -47.96 -25.59
N ALA A 28 -31.79 -47.63 -24.48
CA ALA A 28 -32.03 -46.34 -23.92
C ALA A 28 -30.75 -45.48 -23.74
N ARG A 29 -30.88 -44.21 -23.96
CA ARG A 29 -29.83 -43.17 -23.74
C ARG A 29 -29.52 -42.98 -22.26
N PRO A 30 -28.26 -42.99 -21.83
CA PRO A 30 -27.84 -42.38 -20.56
C PRO A 30 -27.20 -41.00 -20.85
N ILE A 31 -28.01 -39.96 -21.06
CA ILE A 31 -27.53 -38.56 -21.18
C ILE A 31 -28.05 -37.74 -19.97
N ARG A 32 -27.87 -38.22 -18.78
CA ARG A 32 -28.19 -37.39 -17.56
C ARG A 32 -27.13 -37.39 -16.48
N HIS A 33 -26.10 -38.20 -16.54
CA HIS A 33 -25.10 -38.25 -15.47
C HIS A 33 -23.85 -37.41 -15.71
N HIS A 34 -23.51 -37.05 -16.94
CA HIS A 34 -22.33 -36.23 -17.23
C HIS A 34 -22.55 -34.72 -17.03
N ALA A 35 -23.80 -34.25 -17.20
CA ALA A 35 -24.15 -32.86 -16.94
C ALA A 35 -24.19 -32.51 -15.43
N VAL A 36 -24.55 -33.46 -14.57
CA VAL A 36 -24.57 -33.28 -13.12
C VAL A 36 -23.15 -33.31 -12.54
N ILE A 37 -22.27 -34.16 -13.07
CA ILE A 37 -20.86 -34.21 -12.66
C ILE A 37 -20.09 -32.95 -13.12
N ALA A 38 -20.37 -32.43 -14.32
CA ALA A 38 -19.78 -31.16 -14.78
C ALA A 38 -20.29 -29.95 -13.99
N ALA A 39 -21.57 -29.93 -13.57
CA ALA A 39 -22.12 -28.87 -12.72
C ALA A 39 -21.60 -28.95 -11.27
N LEU A 40 -21.32 -30.13 -10.73
CA LEU A 40 -20.70 -30.30 -9.42
C LEU A 40 -19.20 -29.97 -9.44
N LEU A 41 -18.50 -30.16 -10.56
CA LEU A 41 -17.10 -29.73 -10.71
C LEU A 41 -16.97 -28.21 -10.90
N PHE A 42 -17.99 -27.53 -11.46
CA PHE A 42 -18.01 -26.07 -11.57
C PHE A 42 -18.41 -25.37 -10.25
N LEU A 43 -19.13 -26.03 -9.36
CA LEU A 43 -19.49 -25.51 -8.03
C LEU A 43 -18.36 -25.68 -6.98
N LEU A 44 -17.34 -26.49 -7.26
CA LEU A 44 -16.15 -26.66 -6.42
C LEU A 44 -14.98 -25.73 -6.80
N ALA A 45 -15.11 -24.93 -7.87
CA ALA A 45 -14.06 -24.02 -8.36
C ALA A 45 -14.21 -22.56 -7.89
N ALA A 46 -15.09 -22.27 -6.93
CA ALA A 46 -15.41 -20.89 -6.55
C ALA A 46 -15.31 -20.59 -5.06
N THR A 47 -14.44 -21.27 -4.34
CA THR A 47 -13.91 -20.75 -3.07
C THR A 47 -12.44 -21.05 -3.02
N SER A 48 -11.63 -20.20 -3.66
CA SER A 48 -10.27 -19.98 -3.14
C SER A 48 -10.48 -19.54 -1.69
N PRO A 49 -10.02 -20.28 -0.67
CA PRO A 49 -10.00 -19.75 0.67
C PRO A 49 -9.18 -18.45 0.59
N ALA A 50 -9.78 -17.32 0.96
CA ALA A 50 -9.04 -16.10 1.21
C ALA A 50 -7.82 -16.50 2.04
N GLN A 51 -6.64 -16.06 1.61
CA GLN A 51 -5.37 -16.54 2.12
C GLN A 51 -5.27 -16.31 3.63
N ASP A 52 -5.67 -17.29 4.40
CA ASP A 52 -5.78 -17.26 5.88
C ASP A 52 -4.44 -16.97 6.59
N TRP A 53 -3.31 -17.03 5.85
CA TRP A 53 -1.99 -16.79 6.41
C TRP A 53 -1.56 -15.33 6.42
N ILE A 54 -2.22 -14.42 5.66
CA ILE A 54 -1.97 -12.97 5.73
C ILE A 54 -2.69 -12.37 6.93
N ARG A 55 -2.45 -12.88 8.10
CA ARG A 55 -2.85 -12.24 9.35
C ARG A 55 -1.74 -11.29 9.77
N THR A 56 -1.84 -10.05 9.33
CA THR A 56 -0.83 -9.02 9.62
C THR A 56 -0.77 -8.63 11.10
N GLY A 57 -1.64 -9.19 11.94
CA GLY A 57 -1.78 -8.78 13.36
C GLY A 57 -2.42 -7.39 13.50
N THR A 58 -2.88 -6.79 12.41
CA THR A 58 -3.37 -5.41 12.34
C THR A 58 -4.90 -5.32 12.20
N GLY A 59 -5.61 -6.45 12.31
CA GLY A 59 -7.07 -6.54 12.19
C GLY A 59 -7.56 -6.89 10.78
N LEU A 60 -6.70 -6.90 9.76
CA LEU A 60 -7.06 -7.44 8.44
C LEU A 60 -7.20 -8.96 8.51
N GLY A 61 -8.27 -9.50 7.92
CA GLY A 61 -8.58 -10.94 7.94
C GLY A 61 -9.31 -11.42 9.20
N VAL A 62 -9.71 -10.53 10.12
CA VAL A 62 -10.64 -10.79 11.21
C VAL A 62 -12.03 -10.24 10.89
N GLU A 63 -13.06 -10.65 11.65
CA GLU A 63 -14.42 -10.11 11.53
C GLU A 63 -14.39 -8.58 11.69
N ARG A 64 -14.96 -7.88 10.70
CA ARG A 64 -15.01 -6.41 10.70
C ARG A 64 -16.01 -5.91 11.71
N VAL A 65 -15.66 -4.83 12.41
CA VAL A 65 -16.58 -4.17 13.36
C VAL A 65 -17.66 -3.45 12.58
N ARG A 66 -18.93 -3.78 12.84
CA ARG A 66 -20.08 -3.12 12.21
C ARG A 66 -20.30 -1.76 12.86
N LEU A 67 -19.98 -0.70 12.10
CA LEU A 67 -19.91 0.70 12.57
C LEU A 67 -20.87 1.58 11.76
N ALA A 68 -21.69 2.36 12.45
CA ALA A 68 -22.38 3.50 11.87
C ALA A 68 -21.62 4.79 12.20
N ALA A 69 -21.36 5.62 11.19
CA ALA A 69 -20.82 6.97 11.34
C ALA A 69 -21.90 7.97 10.94
N SER A 70 -22.66 8.41 11.93
CA SER A 70 -23.76 9.40 11.76
C SER A 70 -23.18 10.75 11.33
N ASP A 71 -23.90 11.49 10.49
CA ASP A 71 -23.51 12.84 10.15
C ASP A 71 -23.59 13.74 11.38
N PHE A 72 -22.48 14.39 11.71
CA PHE A 72 -22.38 15.33 12.82
C PHE A 72 -23.29 16.52 12.57
N LYS A 73 -23.87 17.06 13.63
CA LYS A 73 -24.87 18.12 13.55
C LYS A 73 -24.27 19.48 13.88
N SER A 74 -24.90 20.53 13.39
CA SER A 74 -24.55 21.89 13.80
C SER A 74 -25.01 22.16 15.23
N SER A 75 -24.08 22.59 16.07
CA SER A 75 -24.39 23.06 17.43
C SER A 75 -24.64 24.56 17.50
N THR A 76 -24.43 25.32 16.40
CA THR A 76 -24.64 26.76 16.30
C THR A 76 -25.35 27.09 14.98
N PRO A 77 -26.19 28.13 14.91
CA PRO A 77 -26.94 28.47 13.73
C PRO A 77 -26.15 29.22 12.65
N ASP A 78 -24.81 29.15 12.63
CA ASP A 78 -23.98 29.84 11.64
C ASP A 78 -24.07 29.16 10.26
N PRO A 79 -24.42 29.89 9.18
CA PRO A 79 -24.44 29.36 7.82
C PRO A 79 -23.07 28.77 7.36
N ASN A 80 -21.96 29.26 7.87
CA ASN A 80 -20.63 28.75 7.54
C ASN A 80 -20.43 27.31 8.03
N ASN A 81 -21.19 26.85 9.03
CA ASN A 81 -21.13 25.48 9.53
C ASN A 81 -21.47 24.43 8.48
N VAL A 82 -22.29 24.75 7.48
CA VAL A 82 -22.71 23.77 6.45
C VAL A 82 -21.51 23.21 5.71
N ASN A 83 -20.59 24.06 5.27
CA ASN A 83 -19.39 23.63 4.55
C ASN A 83 -18.39 22.93 5.48
N LEU A 84 -18.23 23.42 6.70
CA LEU A 84 -17.34 22.81 7.69
C LEU A 84 -17.85 21.42 8.12
N LEU A 85 -19.16 21.27 8.35
CA LEU A 85 -19.79 19.98 8.63
C LEU A 85 -19.64 18.99 7.48
N LYS A 86 -19.87 19.44 6.24
CA LYS A 86 -19.67 18.61 5.07
C LYS A 86 -18.22 18.13 4.99
N THR A 87 -17.24 19.02 5.15
CA THR A 87 -15.83 18.66 5.16
C THR A 87 -15.51 17.63 6.25
N PHE A 88 -16.02 17.85 7.46
CA PHE A 88 -15.82 16.93 8.57
C PHE A 88 -16.42 15.54 8.29
N ASN A 89 -17.70 15.49 7.92
CA ASN A 89 -18.43 14.24 7.73
C ASN A 89 -17.88 13.42 6.56
N ASP A 90 -17.52 14.07 5.44
CA ASP A 90 -16.92 13.40 4.30
C ASP A 90 -15.53 12.85 4.66
N THR A 91 -14.72 13.62 5.39
CA THR A 91 -13.37 13.20 5.80
C THR A 91 -13.46 12.03 6.79
N LEU A 92 -14.28 12.15 7.84
CA LEU A 92 -14.46 11.09 8.83
C LEU A 92 -14.93 9.78 8.19
N TRP A 93 -15.92 9.86 7.30
CA TRP A 93 -16.44 8.69 6.58
C TRP A 93 -15.34 8.01 5.75
N ASN A 94 -14.59 8.81 4.98
CA ASN A 94 -13.53 8.30 4.12
C ASN A 94 -12.39 7.65 4.92
N ASP A 95 -12.02 8.23 6.06
CA ASP A 95 -10.98 7.68 6.94
C ASP A 95 -11.40 6.33 7.53
N LEU A 96 -12.65 6.23 8.00
CA LEU A 96 -13.19 4.99 8.56
C LEU A 96 -13.37 3.91 7.48
N ASP A 97 -13.85 4.27 6.29
CA ASP A 97 -13.95 3.35 5.15
C ASP A 97 -12.57 2.84 4.72
N ASN A 98 -11.60 3.73 4.68
CA ASN A 98 -10.23 3.39 4.28
C ASN A 98 -9.51 2.52 5.30
N ALA A 99 -9.88 2.54 6.58
CA ALA A 99 -9.20 1.79 7.63
C ALA A 99 -9.21 0.26 7.42
N GLY A 100 -10.17 -0.27 6.64
CA GLY A 100 -10.24 -1.68 6.25
C GLY A 100 -10.68 -2.65 7.36
N ILE A 101 -10.95 -2.15 8.57
CA ILE A 101 -11.37 -2.94 9.75
C ILE A 101 -12.84 -2.80 10.10
N PHE A 102 -13.57 -1.94 9.39
CA PHE A 102 -14.98 -1.68 9.61
C PHE A 102 -15.87 -2.25 8.50
N ASP A 103 -17.05 -2.71 8.90
CA ASP A 103 -18.23 -2.87 8.04
C ASP A 103 -19.08 -1.64 8.25
N LEU A 104 -18.87 -0.58 7.42
CA LEU A 104 -19.62 0.66 7.53
C LEU A 104 -21.07 0.45 7.09
N VAL A 105 -21.99 0.72 7.99
CA VAL A 105 -23.42 0.65 7.69
C VAL A 105 -23.80 1.76 6.74
N SER A 106 -24.45 1.44 5.62
CA SER A 106 -24.92 2.43 4.66
C SER A 106 -25.85 3.44 5.34
N LYS A 107 -25.64 4.73 5.08
CA LYS A 107 -26.48 5.82 5.61
C LYS A 107 -27.96 5.68 5.26
N SER A 108 -28.30 4.94 4.19
CA SER A 108 -29.71 4.65 3.81
C SER A 108 -30.45 3.80 4.83
N PHE A 109 -29.76 3.13 5.73
CA PHE A 109 -30.35 2.33 6.81
C PHE A 109 -30.44 3.06 8.13
N TYR A 110 -29.97 4.31 8.21
CA TYR A 110 -29.97 5.06 9.44
C TYR A 110 -31.38 5.49 9.85
N PRO A 111 -31.65 5.60 11.16
CA PRO A 111 -32.88 6.22 11.64
C PRO A 111 -33.04 7.67 11.15
N LEU A 112 -34.27 8.12 10.95
CA LEU A 112 -34.53 9.50 10.51
C LEU A 112 -34.00 10.55 11.49
N GLN A 113 -33.93 10.22 12.77
CA GLN A 113 -33.35 11.07 13.79
C GLN A 113 -31.95 10.52 14.19
N GLU A 114 -30.92 11.15 13.67
CA GLU A 114 -29.55 10.88 14.04
C GLU A 114 -29.15 11.76 15.25
N PRO A 115 -28.38 11.21 16.22
CA PRO A 115 -28.00 11.94 17.42
C PRO A 115 -26.86 12.95 17.15
N GLY A 116 -26.95 14.16 17.72
CA GLY A 116 -25.87 15.13 17.81
C GLY A 116 -25.23 15.16 19.21
N GLN A 117 -25.88 14.52 20.20
CA GLN A 117 -25.42 14.46 21.59
C GLN A 117 -25.89 13.18 22.28
N PRO A 118 -25.24 12.76 23.39
CA PRO A 118 -25.51 11.50 24.10
C PRO A 118 -26.98 11.26 24.47
N SER A 119 -27.71 12.31 24.90
CA SER A 119 -29.09 12.21 25.33
C SER A 119 -30.10 11.92 24.17
N GLU A 120 -29.66 12.05 22.92
CA GLU A 120 -30.49 11.84 21.72
C GLU A 120 -30.35 10.42 21.14
N VAL A 121 -29.49 9.56 21.72
CA VAL A 121 -29.25 8.21 21.21
C VAL A 121 -30.44 7.31 21.49
N ASN A 122 -31.13 6.87 20.42
CA ASN A 122 -32.17 5.84 20.49
C ASN A 122 -31.55 4.45 20.23
N PHE A 123 -31.12 3.76 21.28
CA PHE A 123 -30.43 2.47 21.19
C PHE A 123 -31.20 1.42 20.37
N PRO A 124 -32.52 1.18 20.60
CA PRO A 124 -33.27 0.22 19.80
C PRO A 124 -33.28 0.52 18.31
N ALA A 125 -33.27 1.80 17.91
CA ALA A 125 -33.27 2.18 16.50
C ALA A 125 -31.91 1.87 15.82
N TRP A 126 -30.81 1.85 16.55
CA TRP A 126 -29.49 1.59 16.01
C TRP A 126 -29.08 0.13 16.11
N ASN A 127 -29.45 -0.60 17.18
CA ASN A 127 -29.03 -1.97 17.38
C ASN A 127 -29.96 -3.03 16.76
N SER A 128 -31.13 -2.61 16.27
CA SER A 128 -32.09 -3.50 15.58
C SER A 128 -31.94 -3.39 14.04
N PRO A 129 -32.30 -4.42 13.26
CA PRO A 129 -32.39 -4.31 11.80
C PRO A 129 -33.36 -3.21 11.37
N PRO A 130 -33.06 -2.45 10.29
CA PRO A 130 -32.05 -2.68 9.27
C PRO A 130 -30.62 -2.27 9.60
N PRO A 131 -30.27 -1.24 10.47
CA PRO A 131 -28.87 -0.90 10.67
C PRO A 131 -28.11 -1.99 11.40
N ASN A 132 -28.69 -2.60 12.45
CA ASN A 132 -28.08 -3.65 13.26
C ASN A 132 -26.61 -3.35 13.59
N THR A 133 -26.38 -2.12 14.04
CA THR A 133 -25.05 -1.57 14.33
C THR A 133 -24.50 -2.13 15.63
N SER A 134 -23.21 -2.32 15.75
CA SER A 134 -22.52 -2.58 17.02
C SER A 134 -21.97 -1.31 17.62
N MET A 135 -21.35 -0.48 16.80
CA MET A 135 -20.73 0.77 17.20
C MET A 135 -21.35 1.96 16.46
N LEU A 136 -21.55 3.08 17.15
CA LEU A 136 -22.09 4.32 16.61
C LEU A 136 -21.15 5.48 16.92
N ALA A 137 -20.59 6.10 15.88
CA ALA A 137 -19.88 7.37 15.97
C ALA A 137 -20.86 8.51 15.63
N PHE A 138 -20.93 9.54 16.47
CA PHE A 138 -21.83 10.67 16.32
C PHE A 138 -21.30 11.91 17.05
N GLY A 139 -21.91 13.07 16.81
CA GLY A 139 -21.49 14.27 17.49
C GLY A 139 -22.02 15.55 16.90
N ASN A 140 -21.39 16.65 17.31
CA ASN A 140 -21.74 17.97 16.82
C ASN A 140 -20.50 18.84 16.58
N LEU A 141 -20.68 19.83 15.69
CA LEU A 141 -19.67 20.83 15.36
C LEU A 141 -20.31 22.20 15.37
N GLY A 142 -19.67 23.14 16.02
CA GLY A 142 -20.11 24.55 16.04
C GLY A 142 -18.94 25.48 15.75
N ALA A 143 -19.17 26.49 14.90
CA ALA A 143 -18.23 27.57 14.70
C ALA A 143 -18.77 28.87 15.31
N ALA A 144 -17.91 29.60 16.01
CA ALA A 144 -18.20 30.91 16.57
C ALA A 144 -16.90 31.71 16.69
N ALA A 145 -16.94 32.99 16.39
CA ALA A 145 -15.80 33.92 16.52
C ALA A 145 -14.52 33.43 15.84
N GLY A 146 -14.61 32.80 14.64
CA GLY A 146 -13.47 32.30 13.90
C GLY A 146 -12.85 31.00 14.47
N ARG A 147 -13.47 30.39 15.47
CA ARG A 147 -13.06 29.11 16.08
C ARG A 147 -14.13 28.05 15.81
N VAL A 148 -13.66 26.82 15.58
CA VAL A 148 -14.52 25.63 15.51
C VAL A 148 -14.32 24.80 16.76
N THR A 149 -15.43 24.25 17.28
CA THR A 149 -15.43 23.25 18.35
C THR A 149 -16.20 22.03 17.87
N LEU A 150 -15.60 20.86 18.02
CA LEU A 150 -16.22 19.57 17.77
C LEU A 150 -16.36 18.80 19.07
N GLN A 151 -17.51 18.18 19.28
CA GLN A 151 -17.74 17.16 20.29
C GLN A 151 -18.14 15.86 19.59
N GLY A 152 -17.37 14.80 19.81
CA GLY A 152 -17.56 13.51 19.17
C GLY A 152 -17.58 12.36 20.17
N TRP A 153 -18.46 11.40 19.95
CA TRP A 153 -18.62 10.20 20.76
C TRP A 153 -18.58 8.94 19.90
N LEU A 154 -18.11 7.85 20.50
CA LEU A 154 -18.25 6.49 20.00
C LEU A 154 -18.97 5.67 21.06
N TYR A 155 -20.08 5.05 20.71
CA TYR A 155 -20.89 4.24 21.58
C TYR A 155 -20.97 2.78 21.12
N ASP A 156 -20.88 1.84 22.08
CA ASP A 156 -21.34 0.47 21.89
C ASP A 156 -22.86 0.45 22.11
N VAL A 157 -23.61 0.39 21.02
CA VAL A 157 -25.09 0.47 21.08
C VAL A 157 -25.75 -0.81 21.54
N LYS A 158 -24.98 -1.90 21.72
CA LYS A 158 -25.45 -3.14 22.34
C LYS A 158 -25.31 -3.15 23.85
N ASN A 159 -24.55 -2.21 24.45
CA ASN A 159 -24.32 -2.07 25.87
C ASN A 159 -24.94 -0.77 26.42
N GLU A 160 -26.28 -0.74 26.51
CA GLU A 160 -27.02 0.46 26.92
C GLU A 160 -26.68 0.98 28.33
N LYS A 161 -26.19 0.08 29.22
CA LYS A 161 -25.83 0.47 30.60
C LYS A 161 -24.53 1.24 30.72
N SER A 162 -23.59 0.99 29.80
CA SER A 162 -22.29 1.66 29.75
C SER A 162 -21.82 1.77 28.29
N PRO A 163 -22.52 2.61 27.49
CA PRO A 163 -22.31 2.60 26.03
C PRO A 163 -21.07 3.36 25.58
N GLN A 164 -20.58 4.31 26.37
CA GLN A 164 -19.52 5.22 25.93
C GLN A 164 -18.15 4.52 25.86
N VAL A 165 -17.66 4.32 24.63
CA VAL A 165 -16.31 3.81 24.35
C VAL A 165 -15.31 4.96 24.25
N LEU A 166 -15.74 6.09 23.66
CA LEU A 166 -14.92 7.29 23.46
C LEU A 166 -15.80 8.53 23.59
N GLY A 167 -15.24 9.61 24.15
CA GLY A 167 -15.78 10.95 24.13
C GLY A 167 -14.64 11.94 24.02
N LYS A 168 -14.65 12.79 22.98
CA LYS A 168 -13.58 13.75 22.68
C LYS A 168 -14.14 15.13 22.35
N GLN A 169 -13.37 16.14 22.67
CA GLN A 169 -13.59 17.51 22.26
C GLN A 169 -12.34 18.04 21.59
N TYR A 170 -12.52 18.72 20.46
CA TYR A 170 -11.45 19.39 19.72
C TYR A 170 -11.85 20.85 19.48
N ALA A 171 -10.85 21.73 19.42
CA ALA A 171 -11.05 23.12 19.07
C ALA A 171 -9.88 23.64 18.23
N ASP A 172 -10.20 24.33 17.12
CA ASP A 172 -9.21 24.90 16.22
C ASP A 172 -9.77 26.15 15.52
N ASN A 173 -9.08 26.68 14.52
CA ASN A 173 -9.59 27.72 13.63
C ASN A 173 -10.74 27.18 12.77
N ALA A 174 -11.73 28.02 12.49
CA ALA A 174 -12.88 27.64 11.67
C ALA A 174 -12.53 27.65 10.17
N THR A 175 -11.59 26.80 9.76
CA THR A 175 -11.16 26.61 8.36
C THR A 175 -11.39 25.16 7.92
N PRO A 176 -11.64 24.90 6.62
CA PRO A 176 -11.78 23.53 6.12
C PRO A 176 -10.58 22.65 6.45
N ASP A 177 -9.33 23.16 6.36
CA ASP A 177 -8.13 22.41 6.65
C ASP A 177 -8.06 21.99 8.12
N ALA A 178 -8.35 22.91 9.06
CA ALA A 178 -8.38 22.59 10.48
C ALA A 178 -9.47 21.59 10.83
N VAL A 179 -10.66 21.71 10.23
CA VAL A 179 -11.76 20.76 10.41
C VAL A 179 -11.40 19.37 9.87
N ARG A 180 -10.71 19.32 8.73
CA ARG A 180 -10.18 18.08 8.19
C ARG A 180 -9.19 17.41 9.14
N VAL A 181 -8.25 18.16 9.73
CA VAL A 181 -7.32 17.64 10.75
C VAL A 181 -8.06 17.10 11.97
N ILE A 182 -9.12 17.80 12.43
CA ILE A 182 -9.96 17.32 13.54
C ILE A 182 -10.65 15.99 13.17
N ALA A 183 -11.16 15.85 11.93
CA ALA A 183 -11.77 14.62 11.47
C ALA A 183 -10.78 13.45 11.46
N HIS A 184 -9.57 13.67 10.95
CA HIS A 184 -8.48 12.70 10.98
C HIS A 184 -8.14 12.24 12.41
N LYS A 185 -8.01 13.18 13.34
CA LYS A 185 -7.75 12.87 14.76
C LYS A 185 -8.85 12.03 15.39
N PHE A 186 -10.10 12.36 15.11
CA PHE A 186 -11.24 11.61 15.66
C PHE A 186 -11.34 10.21 15.02
N ALA A 187 -11.11 10.09 13.70
CA ALA A 187 -11.03 8.80 13.02
C ALA A 187 -9.92 7.91 13.61
N ASP A 188 -8.73 8.45 13.79
CA ASP A 188 -7.57 7.72 14.33
C ASP A 188 -7.82 7.23 15.77
N GLU A 189 -8.52 8.00 16.60
CA GLU A 189 -8.95 7.56 17.94
C GLU A 189 -9.95 6.39 17.86
N ILE A 190 -10.92 6.42 16.95
CA ILE A 190 -11.87 5.32 16.71
C ILE A 190 -11.11 4.07 16.24
N ILE A 191 -10.23 4.23 15.24
CA ILE A 191 -9.41 3.16 14.68
C ILE A 191 -8.53 2.53 15.76
N PHE A 192 -7.88 3.34 16.58
CA PHE A 192 -7.06 2.86 17.70
C PHE A 192 -7.86 2.01 18.70
N ARG A 193 -9.05 2.50 19.09
CA ARG A 193 -9.93 1.83 20.06
C ARG A 193 -10.47 0.50 19.57
N LEU A 194 -10.88 0.44 18.30
CA LEU A 194 -11.53 -0.73 17.71
C LEU A 194 -10.58 -1.63 16.93
N GLY A 195 -9.41 -1.13 16.55
CA GLY A 195 -8.40 -1.83 15.74
C GLY A 195 -7.28 -2.48 16.53
N GLY A 196 -7.51 -2.88 17.80
CA GLY A 196 -6.54 -3.60 18.61
C GLY A 196 -5.36 -2.75 19.11
N GLY A 197 -5.54 -1.42 19.27
CA GLY A 197 -4.50 -0.50 19.75
C GLY A 197 -3.44 -0.14 18.70
N VAL A 198 -3.69 -0.42 17.43
CA VAL A 198 -2.85 0.05 16.31
C VAL A 198 -3.33 1.44 15.91
N ALA A 199 -2.42 2.42 15.93
CA ALA A 199 -2.74 3.79 15.55
C ALA A 199 -3.28 3.87 14.12
N GLY A 200 -4.17 4.84 13.87
CA GLY A 200 -4.60 5.18 12.51
C GLY A 200 -3.49 5.87 11.73
N ILE A 201 -3.77 6.17 10.48
CA ILE A 201 -2.81 6.76 9.52
C ILE A 201 -3.28 8.10 8.97
N ALA A 202 -4.41 8.61 9.43
CA ALA A 202 -5.04 9.76 8.82
C ALA A 202 -4.19 11.06 8.93
N GLU A 203 -3.33 11.17 9.93
CA GLU A 203 -2.39 12.30 10.07
C GLU A 203 -1.03 12.06 9.37
N THR A 204 -0.81 10.91 8.74
CA THR A 204 0.47 10.57 8.09
C THR A 204 0.60 11.20 6.70
N LYS A 205 1.83 11.21 6.17
CA LYS A 205 2.17 11.80 4.87
C LYS A 205 2.80 10.77 3.94
N ILE A 206 2.60 10.98 2.64
CA ILE A 206 3.26 10.22 1.59
C ILE A 206 4.17 11.17 0.82
N TYR A 207 5.45 10.81 0.72
CA TYR A 207 6.46 11.49 -0.08
C TYR A 207 6.65 10.74 -1.39
N PHE A 208 6.80 11.46 -2.51
CA PHE A 208 6.92 10.83 -3.82
C PHE A 208 7.71 11.72 -4.78
N VAL A 209 8.16 11.15 -5.88
CA VAL A 209 8.81 11.87 -6.96
C VAL A 209 7.75 12.32 -7.97
N SER A 210 7.78 13.58 -8.39
CA SER A 210 6.89 14.10 -9.43
C SER A 210 7.65 14.95 -10.44
N GLU A 211 7.26 14.83 -11.73
CA GLU A 211 7.82 15.62 -12.84
C GLU A 211 7.00 16.87 -13.16
N ARG A 212 5.93 17.15 -12.41
CA ARG A 212 4.97 18.23 -12.73
C ARG A 212 5.55 19.65 -12.68
N SER A 213 6.70 19.85 -12.06
CA SER A 213 7.44 21.12 -12.01
C SER A 213 8.53 21.25 -13.09
N GLY A 214 8.60 20.31 -14.07
CA GLY A 214 9.59 20.30 -15.15
C GLY A 214 10.85 19.49 -14.83
N HIS A 215 11.09 19.17 -13.58
CA HIS A 215 12.17 18.30 -13.10
C HIS A 215 11.62 17.25 -12.15
N LYS A 216 12.37 16.16 -11.94
CA LYS A 216 12.03 15.15 -10.92
C LYS A 216 12.34 15.70 -9.54
N GLU A 217 11.34 16.18 -8.86
CA GLU A 217 11.43 16.76 -7.52
C GLU A 217 10.64 15.93 -6.51
N ILE A 218 10.99 16.06 -5.24
CA ILE A 218 10.24 15.40 -4.17
C ILE A 218 9.02 16.25 -3.80
N TRP A 219 7.88 15.60 -3.77
CA TRP A 219 6.59 16.13 -3.36
C TRP A 219 6.10 15.38 -2.13
N MET A 220 5.17 15.97 -1.41
CA MET A 220 4.44 15.30 -0.33
C MET A 220 2.94 15.52 -0.49
N MET A 221 2.15 14.63 0.11
CA MET A 221 0.69 14.70 0.19
C MET A 221 0.21 14.07 1.48
N ASP A 222 -1.05 14.33 1.83
CA ASP A 222 -1.74 13.59 2.88
C ASP A 222 -1.91 12.12 2.45
N TYR A 223 -2.16 11.25 3.42
CA TYR A 223 -2.29 9.81 3.19
C TYR A 223 -3.35 9.44 2.14
N ASP A 224 -4.37 10.28 1.97
CA ASP A 224 -5.50 10.11 1.05
C ASP A 224 -5.33 10.81 -0.31
N GLY A 225 -4.14 11.39 -0.55
CA GLY A 225 -3.79 12.09 -1.79
C GLY A 225 -4.10 13.59 -1.80
N ALA A 226 -4.67 14.14 -0.73
CA ALA A 226 -4.94 15.59 -0.63
C ALA A 226 -3.66 16.40 -0.33
N ASN A 227 -3.77 17.72 -0.39
CA ASN A 227 -2.74 18.70 0.02
C ASN A 227 -1.36 18.46 -0.59
N GLN A 228 -1.32 18.16 -1.90
CA GLN A 228 -0.07 17.88 -2.62
C GLN A 228 0.79 19.14 -2.74
N GLN A 229 2.02 19.09 -2.23
CA GLN A 229 2.94 20.22 -2.27
C GLN A 229 4.38 19.78 -2.57
N GLN A 230 5.12 20.65 -3.26
CA GLN A 230 6.51 20.42 -3.61
C GLN A 230 7.41 20.68 -2.40
N VAL A 231 8.32 19.73 -2.10
CA VAL A 231 9.28 19.82 -0.99
C VAL A 231 10.64 20.31 -1.47
N THR A 232 11.12 19.79 -2.61
CA THR A 232 12.43 20.16 -3.15
C THR A 232 12.30 21.02 -4.41
N HIS A 233 13.24 21.98 -4.59
CA HIS A 233 13.29 22.92 -5.70
C HIS A 233 14.73 23.00 -6.24
N LEU A 234 15.32 21.83 -6.54
CA LEU A 234 16.74 21.73 -6.91
C LEU A 234 16.97 21.98 -8.41
N GLY A 235 15.93 21.94 -9.24
CA GLY A 235 16.05 22.02 -10.70
C GLY A 235 16.87 20.86 -11.26
N SER A 236 16.84 19.69 -10.61
CA SER A 236 17.63 18.51 -10.92
C SER A 236 16.79 17.25 -10.79
N ILE A 237 17.44 16.09 -10.90
CA ILE A 237 16.77 14.79 -10.69
C ILE A 237 16.92 14.40 -9.22
N SER A 238 15.79 14.30 -8.51
CA SER A 238 15.69 13.84 -7.14
C SER A 238 14.85 12.56 -7.08
N LEU A 239 15.38 11.50 -6.48
CA LEU A 239 14.78 10.16 -6.45
C LEU A 239 14.81 9.54 -5.04
N SER A 240 14.02 8.49 -4.85
CA SER A 240 14.04 7.62 -3.67
C SER A 240 13.91 8.39 -2.35
N PRO A 241 12.84 9.18 -2.16
CA PRO A 241 12.61 9.88 -0.90
C PRO A 241 12.43 8.89 0.24
N ARG A 242 13.02 9.20 1.41
CA ARG A 242 12.87 8.40 2.64
C ARG A 242 12.84 9.34 3.85
N ILE A 243 11.71 9.32 4.54
CA ILE A 243 11.51 10.09 5.76
C ILE A 243 12.16 9.41 6.96
N SER A 244 12.76 10.19 7.85
CA SER A 244 13.34 9.69 9.11
C SER A 244 12.27 9.15 10.06
N PRO A 245 12.61 8.25 11.01
CA PRO A 245 11.64 7.68 11.94
C PRO A 245 10.89 8.71 12.80
N ASP A 246 11.53 9.83 13.11
CA ASP A 246 10.95 10.94 13.88
C ASP A 246 10.16 11.95 13.00
N GLY A 247 10.23 11.80 11.66
CA GLY A 247 9.57 12.68 10.70
C GLY A 247 10.29 14.02 10.46
N SER A 248 11.42 14.28 11.13
CA SER A 248 12.11 15.58 11.07
C SER A 248 12.98 15.80 9.82
N ARG A 249 13.39 14.71 9.14
CA ARG A 249 14.32 14.75 8.02
C ARG A 249 13.87 13.87 6.85
N LEU A 250 14.18 14.33 5.65
CA LEU A 250 14.00 13.58 4.42
C LEU A 250 15.37 13.34 3.76
N ALA A 251 15.75 12.07 3.63
CA ALA A 251 16.89 11.64 2.83
C ALA A 251 16.42 11.26 1.43
N PHE A 252 17.17 11.61 0.41
CA PHE A 252 16.88 11.27 -0.98
C PHE A 252 18.14 11.28 -1.83
N SER A 253 18.09 10.68 -3.01
CA SER A 253 19.19 10.70 -3.97
C SER A 253 18.98 11.83 -4.95
N SER A 254 20.01 12.64 -5.23
CA SER A 254 19.92 13.70 -6.26
C SER A 254 21.23 13.88 -6.99
N ILE A 255 21.15 14.39 -8.23
CA ILE A 255 22.32 14.80 -8.98
C ILE A 255 22.79 16.16 -8.45
N ASN A 256 24.00 16.19 -7.92
CA ASN A 256 24.64 17.40 -7.41
C ASN A 256 26.07 17.49 -7.92
N LYS A 257 26.43 18.62 -8.57
CA LYS A 257 27.75 18.87 -9.15
C LYS A 257 28.25 17.72 -10.05
N GLY A 258 27.35 17.10 -10.84
CA GLY A 258 27.66 16.06 -11.81
C GLY A 258 27.74 14.63 -11.26
N GLY A 259 27.42 14.41 -9.98
CA GLY A 259 27.38 13.07 -9.37
C GLY A 259 26.10 12.82 -8.59
N TRP A 260 25.77 11.52 -8.41
CA TRP A 260 24.67 11.08 -7.56
C TRP A 260 25.09 11.12 -6.10
N GLU A 261 24.38 11.88 -5.28
CA GLU A 261 24.65 12.04 -3.86
C GLU A 261 23.38 11.80 -3.03
N ILE A 262 23.58 11.37 -1.78
CA ILE A 262 22.49 11.42 -0.79
C ILE A 262 22.39 12.87 -0.30
N MET A 263 21.20 13.41 -0.42
CA MET A 263 20.83 14.77 0.02
C MET A 263 19.91 14.68 1.23
N MET A 264 19.93 15.72 2.06
CA MET A 264 19.15 15.79 3.28
C MET A 264 18.35 17.09 3.36
N TYR A 265 17.04 16.99 3.58
CA TYR A 265 16.17 18.13 3.89
C TYR A 265 15.71 18.03 5.34
N SER A 266 15.67 19.15 6.04
CA SER A 266 15.15 19.26 7.42
C SER A 266 13.80 19.97 7.39
N PHE A 267 12.76 19.33 7.90
CA PHE A 267 11.44 19.95 8.06
C PHE A 267 11.42 20.99 9.17
N ASP A 268 12.15 20.76 10.27
CA ASP A 268 12.26 21.71 11.38
C ASP A 268 12.88 23.04 10.93
N LEU A 269 13.88 22.98 10.04
CA LEU A 269 14.56 24.15 9.50
C LEU A 269 13.96 24.62 8.17
N ASN A 270 13.04 23.87 7.60
CA ASN A 270 12.43 24.09 6.28
C ASN A 270 13.44 24.37 5.16
N ARG A 271 14.55 23.62 5.12
CA ARG A 271 15.62 23.77 4.14
C ARG A 271 16.50 22.54 3.98
N MET A 272 17.27 22.54 2.87
CA MET A 272 18.37 21.61 2.70
C MET A 272 19.41 21.78 3.80
N VAL A 273 19.90 20.68 4.34
CA VAL A 273 21.00 20.65 5.32
C VAL A 273 22.20 19.93 4.75
N SER A 274 23.39 20.26 5.26
CA SER A 274 24.63 19.63 4.81
C SER A 274 24.64 18.15 5.16
N PHE A 275 25.05 17.33 4.19
CA PHE A 275 25.29 15.91 4.36
C PHE A 275 26.59 15.53 3.67
N PRO A 276 27.41 14.63 4.21
CA PRO A 276 28.71 14.26 3.63
C PRO A 276 28.60 13.69 2.23
N ARG A 277 29.60 13.97 1.41
CA ARG A 277 29.78 13.36 0.08
C ARG A 277 30.68 12.14 0.20
N PHE A 278 30.26 11.03 -0.39
CA PHE A 278 30.98 9.75 -0.22
C PHE A 278 31.84 9.36 -1.43
N GLY A 279 31.70 10.07 -2.55
CA GLY A 279 32.31 9.69 -3.83
C GLY A 279 31.59 8.52 -4.50
N GLY A 280 31.78 8.36 -5.81
CA GLY A 280 31.02 7.41 -6.62
C GLY A 280 29.54 7.82 -6.76
N MET A 281 28.68 6.88 -7.16
CA MET A 281 27.23 7.07 -7.20
C MET A 281 26.62 6.62 -5.86
N ASN A 282 25.82 7.46 -5.23
CA ASN A 282 25.16 7.20 -3.95
C ASN A 282 23.66 7.28 -4.12
N LEU A 283 22.95 6.15 -3.93
CA LEU A 283 21.54 5.99 -4.29
C LEU A 283 20.74 5.26 -3.21
N SER A 284 19.41 5.46 -3.26
CA SER A 284 18.43 4.68 -2.51
C SER A 284 18.68 4.64 -0.99
N PRO A 285 18.68 5.78 -0.30
CA PRO A 285 18.83 5.82 1.14
C PRO A 285 17.68 5.06 1.84
N SER A 286 17.93 4.51 3.02
CA SER A 286 16.92 3.87 3.88
C SER A 286 17.27 4.10 5.33
N TRP A 287 16.33 4.58 6.13
CA TRP A 287 16.51 4.82 7.55
C TRP A 287 16.28 3.54 8.36
N SER A 288 17.15 3.31 9.35
CA SER A 288 16.92 2.37 10.42
C SER A 288 16.05 2.99 11.52
N PRO A 289 15.41 2.20 12.40
CA PRO A 289 14.65 2.73 13.54
C PRO A 289 15.47 3.60 14.50
N ASP A 290 16.78 3.32 14.64
CA ASP A 290 17.72 4.07 15.46
C ASP A 290 18.40 5.24 14.74
N GLY A 291 17.95 5.59 13.54
CA GLY A 291 18.36 6.77 12.80
C GLY A 291 19.62 6.61 11.94
N LYS A 292 20.15 5.39 11.75
CA LYS A 292 21.21 5.16 10.76
C LYS A 292 20.64 5.18 9.35
N ILE A 293 21.51 5.37 8.35
CA ILE A 293 21.13 5.39 6.93
C ILE A 293 21.92 4.34 6.18
N ALA A 294 21.20 3.35 5.61
CA ALA A 294 21.77 2.45 4.61
C ALA A 294 21.55 3.04 3.22
N PHE A 295 22.50 2.86 2.32
CA PHE A 295 22.39 3.30 0.93
C PHE A 295 23.31 2.47 0.03
N SER A 296 23.04 2.50 -1.27
CA SER A 296 23.92 1.91 -2.29
C SER A 296 24.99 2.90 -2.71
N SER A 297 26.26 2.47 -2.75
CA SER A 297 27.39 3.32 -3.19
C SER A 297 28.37 2.56 -4.07
N SER A 298 28.75 3.18 -5.20
CA SER A 298 29.82 2.66 -6.08
C SER A 298 31.22 3.17 -5.73
N ARG A 299 31.42 3.80 -4.57
CA ARG A 299 32.72 4.36 -4.15
C ARG A 299 33.87 3.32 -4.09
N SER A 300 33.54 2.05 -3.99
CA SER A 300 34.49 0.94 -3.96
C SER A 300 34.58 0.17 -5.29
N GLY A 301 34.09 0.76 -6.39
CA GLY A 301 34.06 0.18 -7.73
C GLY A 301 32.67 -0.24 -8.15
N TYR A 302 32.12 -1.32 -7.59
CA TYR A 302 30.75 -1.77 -7.83
C TYR A 302 29.80 -1.22 -6.78
N PRO A 303 28.48 -1.04 -7.11
CA PRO A 303 27.47 -0.67 -6.13
C PRO A 303 27.37 -1.71 -5.01
N ASN A 304 27.59 -1.27 -3.78
CA ASN A 304 27.49 -2.08 -2.57
C ASN A 304 26.70 -1.32 -1.50
N ILE A 305 26.21 -2.05 -0.50
CA ILE A 305 25.47 -1.46 0.61
C ILE A 305 26.44 -0.88 1.63
N PHE A 306 26.27 0.38 1.96
CA PHE A 306 26.95 1.11 3.02
C PHE A 306 25.97 1.58 4.08
N VAL A 307 26.44 1.77 5.29
CA VAL A 307 25.69 2.36 6.41
C VAL A 307 26.49 3.51 6.99
N VAL A 308 25.79 4.58 7.36
CA VAL A 308 26.33 5.75 8.05
C VAL A 308 25.42 6.14 9.20
N ASP A 309 25.90 6.97 10.12
CA ASP A 309 25.08 7.60 11.15
C ASP A 309 24.12 8.64 10.55
N ALA A 310 23.15 9.11 11.32
CA ALA A 310 22.17 10.14 10.91
C ALA A 310 22.81 11.45 10.39
N SER A 311 24.04 11.76 10.80
CA SER A 311 24.84 12.89 10.32
C SER A 311 25.73 12.57 9.12
N GLY A 312 25.74 11.31 8.64
CA GLY A 312 26.62 10.80 7.58
C GLY A 312 28.01 10.42 8.07
N GLY A 313 28.25 10.37 9.39
CA GLY A 313 29.51 9.89 9.98
C GLY A 313 29.65 8.37 9.93
N ASN A 314 30.87 7.89 10.22
CA ASN A 314 31.22 6.47 10.40
C ASN A 314 30.78 5.56 9.23
N PRO A 315 31.17 5.85 7.97
CA PRO A 315 30.74 5.05 6.83
C PRO A 315 31.33 3.64 6.90
N ARG A 316 30.45 2.63 6.91
CA ARG A 316 30.80 1.22 6.93
C ARG A 316 30.22 0.49 5.72
N ARG A 317 31.04 -0.25 5.00
CA ARG A 317 30.61 -1.12 3.90
C ARG A 317 30.07 -2.43 4.48
N LEU A 318 28.89 -2.87 4.05
CA LEU A 318 28.25 -4.10 4.51
C LEU A 318 28.39 -5.25 3.51
N THR A 319 28.36 -4.95 2.21
CA THR A 319 28.48 -5.98 1.17
C THR A 319 29.74 -5.77 0.34
N ASN A 320 30.28 -6.87 -0.21
CA ASN A 320 31.54 -6.88 -0.96
C ASN A 320 31.43 -7.81 -2.18
N ASP A 321 30.45 -7.56 -3.02
CA ASP A 321 30.24 -8.34 -4.24
C ASP A 321 30.61 -7.53 -5.48
N GLN A 322 30.88 -8.23 -6.60
CA GLN A 322 31.12 -7.61 -7.91
C GLN A 322 29.80 -7.36 -8.67
N GLY A 323 28.73 -8.06 -8.29
CA GLY A 323 27.37 -7.74 -8.75
C GLY A 323 26.81 -6.51 -8.01
N PRO A 324 25.89 -5.76 -8.63
CA PRO A 324 25.30 -4.61 -7.98
C PRO A 324 24.44 -5.02 -6.79
N ASP A 325 24.73 -4.45 -5.61
CA ASP A 325 23.89 -4.49 -4.42
C ASP A 325 23.25 -3.12 -4.24
N VAL A 326 21.92 -3.04 -4.35
CA VAL A 326 21.18 -1.78 -4.42
C VAL A 326 19.86 -1.82 -3.62
N ALA A 327 19.21 -0.66 -3.47
CA ALA A 327 17.89 -0.50 -2.87
C ALA A 327 17.74 -1.17 -1.49
N PRO A 328 18.60 -0.84 -0.50
CA PRO A 328 18.47 -1.39 0.84
C PRO A 328 17.21 -0.90 1.53
N THR A 329 16.62 -1.75 2.37
CA THR A 329 15.50 -1.40 3.24
C THR A 329 15.67 -2.06 4.61
N TRP A 330 15.53 -1.28 5.68
CA TRP A 330 15.64 -1.77 7.04
C TRP A 330 14.35 -2.44 7.51
N ASN A 331 14.49 -3.51 8.29
CA ASN A 331 13.40 -4.03 9.09
C ASN A 331 13.02 -2.99 10.14
N ARG A 332 11.87 -2.35 9.96
CA ARG A 332 11.39 -1.23 10.79
C ARG A 332 11.10 -1.64 12.23
N LYS A 333 10.78 -2.93 12.48
CA LYS A 333 10.46 -3.43 13.82
C LYS A 333 11.69 -3.62 14.68
N THR A 334 12.71 -4.26 14.11
CA THR A 334 13.87 -4.72 14.89
C THR A 334 15.11 -3.87 14.68
N GLY A 335 15.26 -3.25 13.51
CA GLY A 335 16.51 -2.61 13.11
C GLY A 335 17.69 -3.57 12.94
N SER A 336 17.46 -4.87 13.10
CA SER A 336 18.53 -5.88 13.07
C SER A 336 18.81 -6.44 11.67
N GLN A 337 17.88 -6.24 10.71
CA GLN A 337 17.97 -6.80 9.37
C GLN A 337 17.82 -5.76 8.28
N ILE A 338 18.50 -5.99 7.16
CA ILE A 338 18.39 -5.21 5.92
C ILE A 338 18.03 -6.17 4.79
N ALA A 339 16.97 -5.86 4.05
CA ALA A 339 16.71 -6.47 2.74
C ALA A 339 17.27 -5.55 1.64
N PHE A 340 17.75 -6.13 0.55
CA PHE A 340 18.31 -5.38 -0.58
C PHE A 340 18.22 -6.20 -1.86
N VAL A 341 18.41 -5.55 -2.99
CA VAL A 341 18.46 -6.19 -4.31
C VAL A 341 19.91 -6.47 -4.67
N SER A 342 20.20 -7.70 -5.11
CA SER A 342 21.53 -8.11 -5.55
C SER A 342 21.51 -8.78 -6.92
N GLY A 343 22.45 -8.38 -7.77
CA GLY A 343 22.70 -8.99 -9.08
C GLY A 343 23.76 -10.11 -9.05
N ARG A 344 24.24 -10.54 -7.89
CA ARG A 344 25.34 -11.52 -7.74
C ARG A 344 25.10 -12.89 -8.39
N THR A 345 23.85 -13.26 -8.62
CA THR A 345 23.45 -14.52 -9.27
C THR A 345 22.92 -14.32 -10.69
N GLY A 346 23.18 -13.17 -11.31
CA GLY A 346 22.74 -12.80 -12.66
C GLY A 346 21.55 -11.85 -12.62
N LEU A 347 20.31 -12.36 -12.64
CA LEU A 347 19.12 -11.50 -12.52
C LEU A 347 19.00 -10.95 -11.09
N PRO A 348 18.47 -9.71 -10.95
CA PRO A 348 18.20 -9.11 -9.65
C PRO A 348 17.32 -9.98 -8.78
N GLN A 349 17.76 -10.23 -7.55
CA GLN A 349 17.05 -11.00 -6.54
C GLN A 349 17.09 -10.26 -5.21
N ILE A 350 16.13 -10.54 -4.35
CA ILE A 350 16.09 -9.99 -3.00
C ILE A 350 16.92 -10.89 -2.08
N TYR A 351 17.76 -10.23 -1.30
CA TYR A 351 18.58 -10.83 -0.23
C TYR A 351 18.26 -10.14 1.09
N THR A 352 18.46 -10.84 2.17
CA THR A 352 18.49 -10.29 3.53
C THR A 352 19.85 -10.52 4.17
N MET A 353 20.23 -9.64 5.08
CA MET A 353 21.42 -9.75 5.93
C MET A 353 21.15 -9.12 7.30
N GLU A 354 21.96 -9.47 8.30
CA GLU A 354 21.93 -8.72 9.56
C GLU A 354 22.48 -7.29 9.37
N ALA A 355 22.17 -6.40 10.29
CA ALA A 355 22.57 -4.98 10.25
C ALA A 355 24.09 -4.76 10.26
N ASP A 356 24.86 -5.78 10.64
CA ASP A 356 26.32 -5.77 10.60
C ASP A 356 26.91 -6.31 9.29
N GLY A 357 26.07 -6.79 8.36
CA GLY A 357 26.46 -7.36 7.07
C GLY A 357 26.64 -8.88 7.10
N THR A 358 26.44 -9.53 8.25
CA THR A 358 26.53 -11.00 8.39
C THR A 358 25.22 -11.70 7.99
N ASN A 359 25.20 -13.03 8.02
CA ASN A 359 24.03 -13.88 7.77
C ASN A 359 23.30 -13.55 6.46
N LEU A 360 24.06 -13.42 5.37
CA LEU A 360 23.52 -13.13 4.04
C LEU A 360 22.69 -14.31 3.53
N GLN A 361 21.42 -14.06 3.23
CA GLN A 361 20.49 -15.05 2.72
C GLN A 361 19.77 -14.56 1.46
N ARG A 362 19.66 -15.44 0.46
CA ARG A 362 18.80 -15.21 -0.71
C ARG A 362 17.33 -15.47 -0.35
N VAL A 363 16.46 -14.54 -0.69
CA VAL A 363 15.03 -14.59 -0.37
C VAL A 363 14.18 -14.97 -1.57
N THR A 364 14.53 -14.44 -2.77
CA THR A 364 13.87 -14.78 -4.04
C THR A 364 14.84 -15.53 -4.95
N ASP A 365 14.34 -16.42 -5.80
CA ASP A 365 15.19 -17.31 -6.62
C ASP A 365 14.80 -17.40 -8.10
N GLN A 366 13.70 -16.74 -8.50
CA GLN A 366 13.18 -16.76 -9.87
C GLN A 366 12.80 -15.36 -10.34
N GLY A 367 12.74 -15.18 -11.68
CA GLY A 367 12.32 -13.94 -12.30
C GLY A 367 13.23 -12.76 -11.97
N TYR A 368 12.62 -11.58 -11.98
CA TYR A 368 13.28 -10.31 -11.70
C TYR A 368 12.61 -9.67 -10.47
N ALA A 369 13.26 -9.70 -9.32
CA ALA A 369 12.71 -9.21 -8.04
C ALA A 369 13.42 -7.94 -7.58
N VAL A 370 12.66 -6.86 -7.36
CA VAL A 370 13.18 -5.53 -7.00
C VAL A 370 12.30 -4.80 -5.99
N SER A 371 12.75 -3.64 -5.55
CA SER A 371 12.01 -2.71 -4.68
C SER A 371 11.45 -3.33 -3.40
N PRO A 372 12.26 -4.07 -2.60
CA PRO A 372 11.79 -4.65 -1.36
C PRO A 372 11.41 -3.58 -0.33
N ASN A 373 10.36 -3.85 0.45
CA ASN A 373 9.98 -3.00 1.57
C ASN A 373 9.42 -3.84 2.73
N TRP A 374 9.98 -3.67 3.93
CA TRP A 374 9.56 -4.37 5.14
C TRP A 374 8.24 -3.85 5.67
N SER A 375 7.37 -4.77 6.11
CA SER A 375 6.20 -4.43 6.91
C SER A 375 6.61 -3.86 8.28
N PRO A 376 5.76 -3.01 8.90
CA PRO A 376 6.08 -2.42 10.21
C PRO A 376 6.27 -3.45 11.33
N ASN A 377 5.61 -4.62 11.24
CA ASN A 377 5.78 -5.71 12.20
C ASN A 377 7.05 -6.55 11.96
N GLY A 378 7.78 -6.32 10.86
CA GLY A 378 9.04 -6.99 10.53
C GLY A 378 8.89 -8.44 10.06
N GLN A 379 7.68 -8.91 9.79
CA GLN A 379 7.41 -10.28 9.37
C GLN A 379 7.38 -10.43 7.84
N PHE A 380 6.85 -9.41 7.15
CA PHE A 380 6.60 -9.49 5.71
C PHE A 380 7.52 -8.57 4.92
N LEU A 381 7.79 -8.97 3.67
CA LEU A 381 8.37 -8.14 2.62
C LEU A 381 7.35 -7.99 1.49
N THR A 382 7.09 -6.75 1.06
CA THR A 382 6.51 -6.48 -0.25
C THR A 382 7.61 -6.17 -1.24
N PHE A 383 7.40 -6.53 -2.50
CA PHE A 383 8.36 -6.30 -3.57
C PHE A 383 7.67 -6.33 -4.94
N SER A 384 8.36 -5.81 -5.95
CA SER A 384 7.96 -5.97 -7.35
C SER A 384 8.63 -7.19 -7.94
N TRP A 385 7.87 -7.97 -8.68
CA TRP A 385 8.38 -9.17 -9.35
C TRP A 385 7.86 -9.30 -10.78
N GLU A 386 8.78 -9.55 -11.69
CA GLU A 386 8.49 -9.86 -13.09
C GLU A 386 8.74 -11.34 -13.34
N ARG A 387 7.67 -12.07 -13.61
CA ARG A 387 7.69 -13.54 -13.74
C ARG A 387 8.41 -13.98 -14.99
N LYS A 388 8.14 -13.30 -16.10
CA LYS A 388 8.69 -13.62 -17.42
C LYS A 388 9.56 -12.45 -17.85
N TYR A 389 10.84 -12.70 -17.90
CA TYR A 389 11.84 -11.75 -18.32
C TYR A 389 12.54 -12.29 -19.57
N GLY A 390 12.26 -11.67 -20.72
CA GLY A 390 12.87 -12.06 -21.97
C GLY A 390 12.33 -11.27 -23.19
N PRO A 391 13.03 -11.32 -24.33
CA PRO A 391 12.58 -10.66 -25.56
C PRO A 391 11.21 -11.19 -26.00
N GLY A 392 10.24 -10.30 -26.20
CA GLY A 392 8.90 -10.62 -26.69
C GLY A 392 7.87 -10.92 -25.63
N GLU A 393 8.22 -10.93 -24.35
CA GLU A 393 7.26 -10.98 -23.26
C GLU A 393 6.98 -9.54 -22.79
N PRO A 394 5.72 -9.08 -22.76
CA PRO A 394 5.39 -7.81 -22.14
C PRO A 394 5.65 -7.95 -20.64
N GLY A 395 6.76 -7.41 -20.17
CA GLY A 395 7.08 -7.38 -18.75
C GLY A 395 6.01 -6.63 -17.99
N SER A 396 5.18 -7.32 -17.23
CA SER A 396 4.32 -6.73 -16.22
C SER A 396 4.94 -7.00 -14.86
N ASN A 397 5.41 -5.94 -14.20
CA ASN A 397 5.78 -6.03 -12.80
C ASN A 397 4.52 -6.06 -11.97
N ASP A 398 4.35 -7.08 -11.16
CA ASP A 398 3.31 -7.15 -10.15
C ASP A 398 3.89 -7.07 -8.74
N LEU A 399 3.06 -6.61 -7.82
CA LEU A 399 3.42 -6.56 -6.41
C LEU A 399 3.13 -7.88 -5.73
N TYR A 400 4.07 -8.31 -4.93
CA TYR A 400 3.99 -9.52 -4.13
C TYR A 400 4.23 -9.22 -2.66
N LEU A 401 3.60 -10.01 -1.83
CA LEU A 401 3.80 -10.07 -0.39
C LEU A 401 4.40 -11.41 -0.02
N MET A 402 5.47 -11.42 0.76
CA MET A 402 6.14 -12.63 1.25
C MET A 402 6.21 -12.63 2.78
N ASP A 403 5.87 -13.73 3.39
CA ASP A 403 6.29 -14.05 4.76
C ASP A 403 7.75 -14.52 4.73
N VAL A 404 8.62 -13.77 5.39
CA VAL A 404 10.08 -13.99 5.29
C VAL A 404 10.50 -15.30 5.97
N ALA A 405 9.81 -15.72 7.02
CA ALA A 405 10.12 -16.94 7.76
C ALA A 405 9.73 -18.20 7.00
N SER A 406 8.51 -18.24 6.46
CA SER A 406 7.99 -19.39 5.70
C SER A 406 8.40 -19.36 4.22
N LYS A 407 8.82 -18.20 3.71
CA LYS A 407 9.09 -17.92 2.28
C LYS A 407 7.87 -18.15 1.37
N GLN A 408 6.67 -18.08 1.93
CA GLN A 408 5.44 -18.12 1.14
C GLN A 408 5.11 -16.73 0.61
N TRP A 409 4.70 -16.65 -0.67
CA TRP A 409 4.36 -15.39 -1.32
C TRP A 409 2.93 -15.41 -1.83
N VAL A 410 2.37 -14.23 -1.94
CA VAL A 410 1.09 -13.98 -2.57
C VAL A 410 1.19 -12.80 -3.52
N GLN A 411 0.52 -12.90 -4.67
CA GLN A 411 0.40 -11.81 -5.62
C GLN A 411 -0.68 -10.84 -5.15
N LEU A 412 -0.35 -9.54 -5.08
CA LEU A 412 -1.27 -8.47 -4.64
C LEU A 412 -1.92 -7.74 -5.80
N THR A 413 -1.24 -7.63 -6.96
CA THR A 413 -1.77 -6.96 -8.15
C THR A 413 -1.86 -7.92 -9.32
N HIS A 414 -2.93 -7.82 -10.12
CA HIS A 414 -3.20 -8.71 -11.25
C HIS A 414 -3.62 -7.88 -12.46
N ASP A 415 -3.01 -8.14 -13.62
CA ASP A 415 -3.38 -7.56 -14.93
C ASP A 415 -3.59 -6.03 -14.92
N ALA A 416 -2.83 -5.32 -14.09
CA ALA A 416 -3.02 -3.90 -13.81
C ALA A 416 -1.88 -3.02 -14.34
N GLY A 417 -1.23 -3.40 -15.43
CA GLY A 417 -0.05 -2.73 -15.96
C GLY A 417 1.17 -2.92 -15.06
N ARG A 418 2.20 -2.08 -15.23
CA ARG A 418 3.41 -2.15 -14.41
C ARG A 418 3.16 -1.53 -13.03
N ASN A 419 3.45 -2.29 -11.97
CA ASN A 419 3.35 -1.89 -10.58
C ASN A 419 4.72 -2.01 -9.91
N ASP A 420 5.17 -0.99 -9.17
CA ASP A 420 6.51 -0.95 -8.57
C ASP A 420 6.55 -0.10 -7.29
N PHE A 421 7.69 -0.13 -6.60
CA PHE A 421 7.99 0.65 -5.41
C PHE A 421 6.92 0.57 -4.31
N PRO A 422 6.52 -0.64 -3.87
CA PRO A 422 5.60 -0.77 -2.75
C PRO A 422 6.21 -0.21 -1.47
N CYS A 423 5.40 0.48 -0.68
CA CYS A 423 5.81 0.95 0.63
C CYS A 423 4.65 0.83 1.63
N TRP A 424 4.92 0.21 2.77
CA TRP A 424 3.95 0.02 3.84
C TRP A 424 3.61 1.32 4.55
N SER A 425 2.34 1.46 4.93
CA SER A 425 1.89 2.40 5.95
C SER A 425 2.39 2.00 7.34
N PRO A 426 2.47 2.93 8.29
CA PRO A 426 2.93 2.61 9.65
C PRO A 426 1.99 1.68 10.43
N ASP A 427 0.69 1.64 10.10
CA ASP A 427 -0.28 0.73 10.71
C ASP A 427 -0.19 -0.72 10.19
N GLY A 428 0.56 -0.95 9.10
CA GLY A 428 0.70 -2.26 8.46
C GLY A 428 -0.58 -2.78 7.79
N ARG A 429 -1.57 -1.91 7.55
CA ARG A 429 -2.83 -2.26 6.87
C ARG A 429 -2.84 -1.86 5.41
N HIS A 430 -2.00 -0.87 5.02
CA HIS A 430 -1.99 -0.31 3.67
C HIS A 430 -0.61 -0.44 3.03
N ILE A 431 -0.64 -0.44 1.70
CA ILE A 431 0.54 -0.36 0.85
C ILE A 431 0.30 0.77 -0.14
N VAL A 432 1.22 1.75 -0.21
CA VAL A 432 1.28 2.72 -1.29
C VAL A 432 2.27 2.23 -2.35
N PHE A 433 1.97 2.47 -3.62
CA PHE A 433 2.79 1.98 -4.72
C PHE A 433 2.65 2.83 -5.98
N GLN A 434 3.59 2.69 -6.89
CA GLN A 434 3.53 3.24 -8.24
C GLN A 434 2.80 2.27 -9.16
N SER A 435 1.90 2.79 -10.03
CA SER A 435 1.24 1.97 -11.04
C SER A 435 1.02 2.74 -12.33
N HIS A 436 1.17 2.04 -13.46
CA HIS A 436 0.93 2.58 -14.81
C HIS A 436 -0.51 2.28 -15.32
N ARG A 437 -1.38 1.73 -14.46
CA ARG A 437 -2.74 1.27 -14.84
C ARG A 437 -3.66 2.35 -15.40
N SER A 438 -3.39 3.63 -15.10
CA SER A 438 -4.16 4.77 -15.63
C SER A 438 -3.55 5.40 -16.89
N GLY A 439 -2.58 4.73 -17.56
CA GLY A 439 -1.91 5.21 -18.78
C GLY A 439 -0.68 6.07 -18.53
N SER A 440 -0.42 6.47 -17.27
CA SER A 440 0.80 7.13 -16.83
C SER A 440 1.16 6.65 -15.42
N ASP A 441 2.43 6.82 -15.03
CA ASP A 441 2.86 6.46 -13.68
C ASP A 441 2.19 7.37 -12.65
N GLN A 442 1.43 6.77 -11.73
CA GLN A 442 0.71 7.44 -10.67
C GLN A 442 0.91 6.71 -9.34
N ILE A 443 0.67 7.42 -8.25
CA ILE A 443 0.68 6.83 -6.91
C ILE A 443 -0.72 6.29 -6.58
N TRP A 444 -0.74 5.06 -6.13
CA TRP A 444 -1.93 4.31 -5.72
C TRP A 444 -1.76 3.76 -4.32
N SER A 445 -2.84 3.50 -3.64
CA SER A 445 -2.86 2.77 -2.37
C SER A 445 -3.79 1.57 -2.46
N MET A 446 -3.56 0.57 -1.61
CA MET A 446 -4.41 -0.59 -1.42
C MET A 446 -4.30 -1.10 0.01
N LEU A 447 -5.24 -1.93 0.45
CA LEU A 447 -5.04 -2.73 1.66
C LEU A 447 -3.98 -3.81 1.44
N ALA A 448 -3.37 -4.27 2.51
CA ALA A 448 -2.29 -5.27 2.45
C ALA A 448 -2.71 -6.64 1.91
N ASP A 449 -4.02 -6.88 1.81
CA ASP A 449 -4.61 -8.04 1.15
C ASP A 449 -4.85 -7.86 -0.36
N GLY A 450 -4.44 -6.71 -0.93
CA GLY A 450 -4.61 -6.37 -2.34
C GLY A 450 -5.96 -5.73 -2.69
N THR A 451 -6.85 -5.55 -1.72
CA THR A 451 -8.18 -4.94 -1.92
C THR A 451 -8.18 -3.43 -1.73
N ASN A 452 -9.31 -2.77 -1.96
CA ASN A 452 -9.53 -1.32 -1.77
C ASN A 452 -8.50 -0.44 -2.49
N VAL A 453 -8.26 -0.73 -3.77
CA VAL A 453 -7.25 -0.02 -4.59
C VAL A 453 -7.77 1.38 -4.95
N LYS A 454 -7.03 2.43 -4.56
CA LYS A 454 -7.38 3.83 -4.77
C LYS A 454 -6.25 4.59 -5.46
N GLN A 455 -6.58 5.47 -6.40
CA GLN A 455 -5.64 6.38 -7.04
C GLN A 455 -5.46 7.64 -6.19
N LEU A 456 -4.21 8.00 -5.85
CA LEU A 456 -3.90 9.17 -5.03
C LEU A 456 -3.41 10.36 -5.85
N THR A 457 -2.85 10.14 -7.03
CA THR A 457 -2.34 11.21 -7.90
C THR A 457 -2.88 11.08 -9.32
N VAL A 458 -3.08 12.22 -10.01
CA VAL A 458 -3.62 12.28 -11.37
C VAL A 458 -2.88 13.27 -12.28
N LYS A 459 -2.03 14.15 -11.73
CA LYS A 459 -1.33 15.20 -12.50
C LYS A 459 0.17 14.87 -12.61
N GLY A 460 0.71 14.93 -13.84
CA GLY A 460 2.11 14.63 -14.14
C GLY A 460 2.42 13.13 -14.01
N ALA A 461 3.70 12.77 -14.12
CA ALA A 461 4.17 11.43 -13.78
C ALA A 461 4.65 11.41 -12.33
N ASN A 462 4.20 10.42 -11.55
CA ASN A 462 4.46 10.31 -10.12
C ASN A 462 4.97 8.91 -9.79
N THR A 463 6.10 8.83 -9.08
CA THR A 463 6.84 7.59 -8.88
C THR A 463 7.44 7.48 -7.48
N GLN A 464 7.89 6.29 -7.08
CA GLN A 464 8.70 6.02 -5.89
C GLN A 464 8.10 6.56 -4.59
N PRO A 465 6.88 6.18 -4.21
CA PRO A 465 6.27 6.66 -2.98
C PRO A 465 7.00 6.13 -1.74
N ASN A 466 6.96 6.93 -0.68
CA ASN A 466 7.41 6.55 0.65
C ASN A 466 6.44 7.09 1.71
N TRP A 467 5.89 6.19 2.51
CA TRP A 467 5.00 6.54 3.61
C TRP A 467 5.80 6.96 4.84
N SER A 468 5.36 8.02 5.54
CA SER A 468 5.95 8.43 6.82
C SER A 468 5.79 7.31 7.88
N TRP A 469 6.58 7.40 8.95
CA TRP A 469 6.55 6.40 10.04
C TRP A 469 5.41 6.70 11.03
N LYS A 470 4.92 7.92 11.07
CA LYS A 470 3.84 8.48 11.90
C LYS A 470 3.29 9.76 11.25
#